data_65489769dcc3a93dd4cb80a10570aa06
#
_entry.id   65489769dcc3a93dd4cb80a10570aa06
#
_cell.length_a   1.000
_cell.length_b   1.000
_cell.length_c   1.000
_cell.angle_alpha   90.00
_cell.angle_beta   90.00
_cell.angle_gamma   90.00
#
_symmetry.space_group_name_H-M   'P 1'
#
loop_
_entity.id
_entity.type
_entity.pdbx_description
1 polymer ?
#
loop_
_entity_poly.entity_id
_entity_poly.type
_entity_poly.pdbx_seq_one_letter_code
_entity_poly.pdbx_strand_id
1 'polypeptide(L)'
;RLVGSEMCIRDSYFTKPGALLAIVFMLLYRLPEAFLIKMCMPFLVASKESGGLELSTAEVGIVYGTIGVIFLTLGGILGGLFASRIGLKKSIWWMAGCMTLPCLTFVYLAIAQPDNLFAISTAIAIEQFGYGFGFTAYMLYMMYFSEGEFKTSHYAICTAFMALSMMIPGMFAGYIQEAIGYTDFFWLVMICCFATVVVTIFADRRIDPEYGKK
;
A
#
# COMPACT_ATOMS: atom_id res chain seq x y z
N ARG A 1 13.90 24.69 26.73
CA ARG A 1 12.88 23.67 27.16
C ARG A 1 12.32 22.86 25.97
N LEU A 2 12.00 23.48 24.83
CA LEU A 2 11.47 22.78 23.64
C LEU A 2 12.44 21.76 23.04
N VAL A 3 13.72 22.12 22.86
CA VAL A 3 14.73 21.23 22.27
C VAL A 3 14.96 19.95 23.12
N GLY A 4 14.90 20.07 24.45
CA GLY A 4 15.02 18.89 25.33
C GLY A 4 13.83 17.93 25.23
N SER A 5 12.61 18.44 25.05
CA SER A 5 11.41 17.60 24.89
C SER A 5 11.38 16.88 23.53
N GLU A 6 11.83 17.53 22.46
CA GLU A 6 11.89 16.92 21.13
C GLU A 6 12.94 15.79 21.06
N MET A 7 14.10 15.99 21.70
CA MET A 7 15.12 14.92 21.82
C MET A 7 14.58 13.73 22.62
N CYS A 8 13.86 13.96 23.72
CA CYS A 8 13.23 12.90 24.50
C CYS A 8 12.19 12.12 23.71
N ILE A 9 11.35 12.79 22.91
CA ILE A 9 10.32 12.16 22.07
C ILE A 9 10.98 11.29 21.01
N ARG A 10 11.97 11.82 20.30
CA ARG A 10 12.73 11.09 19.27
C ARG A 10 13.42 9.87 19.87
N ASP A 11 14.15 10.05 20.95
CA ASP A 11 14.90 8.97 21.59
C ASP A 11 13.94 7.89 22.14
N SER A 12 12.79 8.30 22.72
CA SER A 12 11.72 7.40 23.14
C SER A 12 11.17 6.56 21.99
N TYR A 13 11.05 7.10 20.77
CA TYR A 13 10.59 6.34 19.59
C TYR A 13 11.59 5.26 19.18
N PHE A 14 12.87 5.62 19.03
CA PHE A 14 13.89 4.71 18.53
C PHE A 14 14.34 3.66 19.57
N THR A 15 14.15 3.94 20.85
CA THR A 15 14.44 3.00 21.94
C THR A 15 13.30 2.03 22.23
N LYS A 16 12.12 2.21 21.60
CA LYS A 16 11.00 1.27 21.75
C LYS A 16 11.40 -0.16 21.34
N PRO A 17 10.97 -1.18 22.07
CA PRO A 17 11.17 -2.57 21.67
C PRO A 17 10.57 -2.83 20.29
N GLY A 18 11.39 -3.19 19.31
CA GLY A 18 10.95 -3.46 17.96
C GLY A 18 10.85 -2.24 17.03
N ALA A 19 11.41 -1.08 17.40
CA ALA A 19 11.41 0.12 16.56
C ALA A 19 11.99 -0.13 15.16
N LEU A 20 13.11 -0.83 15.07
CA LEU A 20 13.72 -1.19 13.78
C LEU A 20 12.77 -2.04 12.92
N LEU A 21 12.11 -3.03 13.51
CA LEU A 21 11.15 -3.88 12.81
C LEU A 21 9.94 -3.07 12.34
N ALA A 22 9.43 -2.16 13.16
CA ALA A 22 8.32 -1.29 12.79
C ALA A 22 8.71 -0.36 11.62
N ILE A 23 9.91 0.20 11.63
CA ILE A 23 10.42 1.03 10.53
C ILE A 23 10.53 0.19 9.24
N VAL A 24 11.13 -1.00 9.31
CA VAL A 24 11.27 -1.91 8.16
C VAL A 24 9.88 -2.32 7.64
N PHE A 25 8.94 -2.62 8.52
CA PHE A 25 7.55 -2.90 8.14
C PHE A 25 6.93 -1.68 7.41
N MET A 26 7.04 -0.48 7.98
CA MET A 26 6.48 0.72 7.37
C MET A 26 7.10 1.04 6.00
N LEU A 27 8.37 0.74 5.79
CA LEU A 27 9.05 0.98 4.51
C LEU A 27 8.72 -0.07 3.44
N LEU A 28 8.56 -1.34 3.83
CA LEU A 28 8.47 -2.45 2.87
C LEU A 28 7.06 -3.01 2.66
N TYR A 29 6.15 -2.83 3.62
CA TYR A 29 4.79 -3.36 3.49
C TYR A 29 4.06 -2.82 2.26
N ARG A 30 4.27 -1.55 1.94
CA ARG A 30 3.64 -0.86 0.80
C ARG A 30 4.52 -0.77 -0.45
N LEU A 31 5.65 -1.47 -0.47
CA LEU A 31 6.61 -1.39 -1.57
C LEU A 31 5.98 -1.71 -2.94
N PRO A 32 5.23 -2.82 -3.13
CA PRO A 32 4.61 -3.14 -4.41
C PRO A 32 3.61 -2.06 -4.84
N GLU A 33 2.80 -1.58 -3.92
CA GLU A 33 1.82 -0.53 -4.17
C GLU A 33 2.48 0.81 -4.53
N ALA A 34 3.61 1.14 -3.88
CA ALA A 34 4.34 2.38 -4.18
C ALA A 34 4.83 2.42 -5.64
N PHE A 35 5.29 1.28 -6.17
CA PHE A 35 5.61 1.14 -7.60
C PHE A 35 4.36 1.21 -8.48
N LEU A 36 3.32 0.44 -8.12
CA LEU A 36 2.08 0.35 -8.90
C LEU A 36 1.40 1.71 -9.08
N ILE A 37 1.16 2.45 -7.99
CA ILE A 37 0.50 3.77 -8.03
C ILE A 37 1.24 4.76 -8.94
N LYS A 38 2.57 4.71 -8.95
CA LYS A 38 3.36 5.64 -9.79
C LYS A 38 3.23 5.36 -11.28
N MET A 39 3.07 4.07 -11.65
CA MET A 39 3.00 3.67 -13.06
C MET A 39 1.56 3.41 -13.53
N CYS A 40 0.58 3.39 -12.64
CA CYS A 40 -0.82 3.16 -13.01
C CYS A 40 -1.32 4.19 -14.03
N MET A 41 -1.21 5.48 -13.73
CA MET A 41 -1.71 6.55 -14.62
C MET A 41 -0.96 6.60 -15.96
N PRO A 42 0.38 6.59 -16.00
CA PRO A 42 1.11 6.48 -17.24
C PRO A 42 0.70 5.26 -18.07
N PHE A 43 0.53 4.09 -17.46
CA PHE A 43 0.13 2.86 -18.12
C PHE A 43 -1.27 2.96 -18.78
N LEU A 44 -2.24 3.57 -18.09
CA LEU A 44 -3.61 3.71 -18.61
C LEU A 44 -3.66 4.60 -19.86
N VAL A 45 -2.80 5.64 -19.93
CA VAL A 45 -2.80 6.65 -21.01
C VAL A 45 -1.80 6.31 -22.13
N ALA A 46 -0.74 5.58 -21.83
CA ALA A 46 0.29 5.23 -22.79
C ALA A 46 -0.30 4.47 -23.99
N SER A 47 0.28 4.68 -25.17
CA SER A 47 -0.15 4.00 -26.40
C SER A 47 0.02 2.48 -26.30
N LYS A 48 -0.80 1.74 -27.03
CA LYS A 48 -0.71 0.28 -27.10
C LYS A 48 0.63 -0.20 -27.66
N GLU A 49 1.23 0.57 -28.57
CA GLU A 49 2.57 0.28 -29.10
C GLU A 49 3.65 0.29 -28.03
N SER A 50 3.49 1.14 -27.00
CA SER A 50 4.38 1.21 -25.83
C SER A 50 4.00 0.23 -24.70
N GLY A 51 2.98 -0.60 -24.92
CA GLY A 51 2.47 -1.55 -23.93
C GLY A 51 1.42 -1.00 -22.97
N GLY A 52 0.89 0.21 -23.20
CA GLY A 52 -0.19 0.83 -22.43
C GLY A 52 -1.59 0.46 -22.89
N LEU A 53 -2.62 1.09 -22.33
CA LEU A 53 -4.03 0.84 -22.65
C LEU A 53 -4.67 1.89 -23.55
N GLU A 54 -3.98 3.00 -23.81
CA GLU A 54 -4.42 4.10 -24.71
C GLU A 54 -5.79 4.71 -24.35
N LEU A 55 -6.11 4.76 -23.04
CA LEU A 55 -7.34 5.37 -22.56
C LEU A 55 -7.30 6.88 -22.71
N SER A 56 -8.42 7.48 -23.11
CA SER A 56 -8.60 8.92 -23.06
C SER A 56 -8.62 9.43 -21.60
N THR A 57 -8.29 10.70 -21.41
CA THR A 57 -8.33 11.34 -20.07
C THR A 57 -9.73 11.25 -19.44
N ALA A 58 -10.80 11.30 -20.23
CA ALA A 58 -12.17 11.15 -19.74
C ALA A 58 -12.44 9.73 -19.21
N GLU A 59 -12.00 8.71 -19.93
CA GLU A 59 -12.13 7.31 -19.52
C GLU A 59 -11.34 7.02 -18.24
N VAL A 60 -10.10 7.52 -18.14
CA VAL A 60 -9.29 7.44 -16.93
C VAL A 60 -10.01 8.12 -15.75
N GLY A 61 -10.62 9.28 -15.96
CA GLY A 61 -11.41 9.98 -14.95
C GLY A 61 -12.59 9.14 -14.45
N ILE A 62 -13.26 8.38 -15.31
CA ILE A 62 -14.35 7.49 -14.93
C ILE A 62 -13.81 6.26 -14.20
N VAL A 63 -12.83 5.57 -14.78
CA VAL A 63 -12.33 4.29 -14.28
C VAL A 63 -11.57 4.45 -12.97
N TYR A 64 -10.62 5.35 -12.93
CA TYR A 64 -9.76 5.53 -11.76
C TYR A 64 -10.34 6.56 -10.78
N GLY A 65 -10.81 7.71 -11.30
CA GLY A 65 -11.32 8.81 -10.48
C GLY A 65 -12.69 8.53 -9.86
N THR A 66 -13.60 7.82 -10.55
CA THR A 66 -14.94 7.55 -10.02
C THR A 66 -15.03 6.13 -9.47
N ILE A 67 -14.88 5.12 -10.32
CA ILE A 67 -15.01 3.71 -9.90
C ILE A 67 -13.94 3.36 -8.89
N GLY A 68 -12.68 3.72 -9.16
CA GLY A 68 -11.56 3.45 -8.26
C GLY A 68 -11.77 4.05 -6.88
N VAL A 69 -12.16 5.32 -6.78
CA VAL A 69 -12.39 6.00 -5.48
C VAL A 69 -13.55 5.36 -4.69
N ILE A 70 -14.63 4.95 -5.36
CA ILE A 70 -15.74 4.25 -4.71
C ILE A 70 -15.25 2.95 -4.09
N PHE A 71 -14.53 2.11 -4.85
CA PHE A 71 -14.05 0.82 -4.37
C PHE A 71 -12.94 0.95 -3.33
N LEU A 72 -12.06 1.95 -3.46
CA LEU A 72 -11.08 2.31 -2.44
C LEU A 72 -11.74 2.62 -1.10
N THR A 73 -12.77 3.47 -1.14
CA THR A 73 -13.51 3.88 0.07
C THR A 73 -14.24 2.69 0.70
N LEU A 74 -14.91 1.86 -0.11
CA LEU A 74 -15.56 0.65 0.35
C LEU A 74 -14.57 -0.33 0.97
N GLY A 75 -13.40 -0.52 0.34
CA GLY A 75 -12.33 -1.35 0.88
C GLY A 75 -11.84 -0.87 2.24
N GLY A 76 -11.60 0.44 2.39
CA GLY A 76 -11.18 1.04 3.66
C GLY A 76 -12.22 0.88 4.79
N ILE A 77 -13.49 1.14 4.50
CA ILE A 77 -14.59 0.99 5.48
C ILE A 77 -14.72 -0.49 5.90
N LEU A 78 -14.77 -1.40 4.93
CA LEU A 78 -14.90 -2.84 5.22
C LEU A 78 -13.66 -3.38 5.92
N GLY A 79 -12.47 -2.88 5.57
CA GLY A 79 -11.22 -3.19 6.27
C GLY A 79 -11.25 -2.78 7.74
N GLY A 80 -11.74 -1.58 8.04
CA GLY A 80 -11.93 -1.11 9.41
C GLY A 80 -12.90 -1.97 10.22
N LEU A 81 -14.06 -2.30 9.62
CA LEU A 81 -15.05 -3.17 10.24
C LEU A 81 -14.51 -4.60 10.47
N PHE A 82 -13.79 -5.14 9.50
CA PHE A 82 -13.18 -6.46 9.61
C PHE A 82 -12.12 -6.50 10.73
N ALA A 83 -11.21 -5.53 10.77
CA ALA A 83 -10.19 -5.45 11.81
C ALA A 83 -10.79 -5.27 13.20
N SER A 84 -11.85 -4.47 13.36
CA SER A 84 -12.52 -4.25 14.64
C SER A 84 -13.17 -5.51 15.21
N ARG A 85 -13.54 -6.48 14.36
CA ARG A 85 -14.16 -7.75 14.79
C ARG A 85 -13.17 -8.82 15.17
N ILE A 86 -12.07 -8.96 14.43
CA ILE A 86 -11.12 -10.06 14.60
C ILE A 86 -9.77 -9.66 15.20
N GLY A 87 -9.55 -8.35 15.35
CA GLY A 87 -8.30 -7.77 15.85
C GLY A 87 -7.23 -7.64 14.77
N LEU A 88 -6.22 -6.79 15.04
CA LEU A 88 -5.15 -6.48 14.09
C LEU A 88 -4.35 -7.73 13.71
N LYS A 89 -3.95 -8.55 14.68
CA LYS A 89 -3.09 -9.72 14.46
C LYS A 89 -3.65 -10.72 13.46
N LYS A 90 -4.94 -11.00 13.54
CA LYS A 90 -5.60 -11.94 12.61
C LYS A 90 -5.93 -11.28 11.27
N SER A 91 -6.28 -9.99 11.29
CA SER A 91 -6.68 -9.27 10.07
C SER A 91 -5.51 -8.93 9.16
N ILE A 92 -4.30 -8.72 9.71
CA ILE A 92 -3.13 -8.26 8.93
C ILE A 92 -2.80 -9.20 7.76
N TRP A 93 -2.97 -10.51 7.94
CA TRP A 93 -2.73 -11.51 6.90
C TRP A 93 -3.73 -11.42 5.75
N TRP A 94 -5.03 -11.35 6.07
CA TRP A 94 -6.08 -11.18 5.07
C TRP A 94 -5.92 -9.86 4.33
N MET A 95 -5.58 -8.81 5.05
CA MET A 95 -5.39 -7.48 4.50
C MET A 95 -4.14 -7.39 3.63
N ALA A 96 -3.03 -8.00 4.04
CA ALA A 96 -1.82 -8.10 3.21
C ALA A 96 -2.10 -8.88 1.91
N GLY A 97 -2.84 -9.99 1.99
CA GLY A 97 -3.27 -10.75 0.82
C GLY A 97 -4.17 -9.95 -0.12
N CYS A 98 -5.17 -9.26 0.43
CA CYS A 98 -6.06 -8.41 -0.35
C CYS A 98 -5.37 -7.19 -0.98
N MET A 99 -4.23 -6.76 -0.44
CA MET A 99 -3.44 -5.67 -1.00
C MET A 99 -2.50 -6.15 -2.11
N THR A 100 -1.94 -7.36 -1.97
CA THR A 100 -0.91 -7.86 -2.89
C THR A 100 -1.49 -8.64 -4.07
N LEU A 101 -2.48 -9.51 -3.85
CA LEU A 101 -3.06 -10.33 -4.91
C LEU A 101 -3.71 -9.52 -6.05
N PRO A 102 -4.44 -8.42 -5.78
CA PRO A 102 -5.00 -7.60 -6.84
C PRO A 102 -3.98 -6.94 -7.76
N CYS A 103 -2.71 -6.81 -7.36
CA CYS A 103 -1.66 -6.33 -8.27
C CYS A 103 -1.54 -7.20 -9.53
N LEU A 104 -1.99 -8.47 -9.49
CA LEU A 104 -2.10 -9.34 -10.66
C LEU A 104 -3.06 -8.80 -11.72
N THR A 105 -4.04 -7.98 -11.37
CA THR A 105 -4.94 -7.38 -12.36
C THR A 105 -4.19 -6.48 -13.33
N PHE A 106 -3.13 -5.78 -12.88
CA PHE A 106 -2.29 -4.97 -13.76
C PHE A 106 -1.39 -5.82 -14.66
N VAL A 107 -0.91 -6.98 -14.18
CA VAL A 107 -0.21 -7.95 -15.03
C VAL A 107 -1.17 -8.44 -16.13
N TYR A 108 -2.41 -8.77 -15.77
CA TYR A 108 -3.43 -9.16 -16.75
C TYR A 108 -3.70 -8.04 -17.75
N LEU A 109 -3.89 -6.79 -17.32
CA LEU A 109 -4.13 -5.66 -18.20
C LEU A 109 -2.96 -5.40 -19.15
N ALA A 110 -1.71 -5.55 -18.69
CA ALA A 110 -0.53 -5.34 -19.50
C ALA A 110 -0.32 -6.44 -20.56
N ILE A 111 -0.72 -7.69 -20.26
CA ILE A 111 -0.61 -8.80 -21.21
C ILE A 111 -1.79 -8.84 -22.18
N ALA A 112 -3.01 -8.71 -21.66
CA ALA A 112 -4.25 -8.88 -22.45
C ALA A 112 -4.62 -7.61 -23.22
N GLN A 113 -4.21 -6.43 -22.78
CA GLN A 113 -4.53 -5.11 -23.36
C GLN A 113 -5.98 -5.01 -23.87
N PRO A 114 -6.99 -5.25 -23.01
CA PRO A 114 -8.38 -5.31 -23.44
C PRO A 114 -8.87 -3.95 -23.93
N ASP A 115 -9.65 -3.95 -25.02
CA ASP A 115 -10.34 -2.74 -25.52
C ASP A 115 -11.62 -2.42 -24.73
N ASN A 116 -12.10 -3.39 -23.95
CA ASN A 116 -13.35 -3.26 -23.23
C ASN A 116 -13.15 -2.47 -21.94
N LEU A 117 -13.71 -1.26 -21.88
CA LEU A 117 -13.67 -0.39 -20.70
C LEU A 117 -14.24 -1.06 -19.44
N PHE A 118 -15.21 -1.99 -19.59
CA PHE A 118 -15.77 -2.73 -18.47
C PHE A 118 -14.73 -3.67 -17.82
N ALA A 119 -13.92 -4.38 -18.64
CA ALA A 119 -12.86 -5.24 -18.14
C ALA A 119 -11.79 -4.43 -17.39
N ILE A 120 -11.39 -3.29 -17.96
CA ILE A 120 -10.42 -2.38 -17.34
C ILE A 120 -10.98 -1.84 -16.01
N SER A 121 -12.24 -1.36 -16.01
CA SER A 121 -12.90 -0.84 -14.83
C SER A 121 -12.99 -1.89 -13.71
N THR A 122 -13.29 -3.14 -14.05
CA THR A 122 -13.36 -4.24 -13.09
C THR A 122 -12.00 -4.54 -12.49
N ALA A 123 -10.95 -4.58 -13.29
CA ALA A 123 -9.58 -4.80 -12.81
C ALA A 123 -9.14 -3.70 -11.83
N ILE A 124 -9.39 -2.44 -12.18
CA ILE A 124 -9.09 -1.28 -11.31
C ILE A 124 -9.94 -1.30 -10.04
N ALA A 125 -11.23 -1.65 -10.13
CA ALA A 125 -12.11 -1.75 -8.97
C ALA A 125 -11.61 -2.79 -7.96
N ILE A 126 -11.18 -3.96 -8.44
CA ILE A 126 -10.61 -5.03 -7.60
C ILE A 126 -9.32 -4.56 -6.92
N GLU A 127 -8.42 -3.92 -7.68
CA GLU A 127 -7.16 -3.42 -7.14
C GLU A 127 -7.39 -2.32 -6.11
N GLN A 128 -8.21 -1.31 -6.41
CA GLN A 128 -8.49 -0.20 -5.50
C GLN A 128 -9.23 -0.66 -4.22
N PHE A 129 -10.14 -1.63 -4.34
CA PHE A 129 -10.75 -2.26 -3.17
C PHE A 129 -9.70 -2.96 -2.29
N GLY A 130 -8.84 -3.77 -2.89
CA GLY A 130 -7.78 -4.48 -2.19
C GLY A 130 -6.80 -3.51 -1.52
N TYR A 131 -6.46 -2.44 -2.20
CA TYR A 131 -5.64 -1.36 -1.65
C TYR A 131 -6.30 -0.72 -0.42
N GLY A 132 -7.55 -0.26 -0.52
CA GLY A 132 -8.25 0.35 0.60
C GLY A 132 -8.37 -0.58 1.81
N PHE A 133 -8.70 -1.84 1.55
CA PHE A 133 -8.81 -2.87 2.59
C PHE A 133 -7.47 -3.17 3.26
N GLY A 134 -6.42 -3.38 2.48
CA GLY A 134 -5.08 -3.70 2.98
C GLY A 134 -4.38 -2.53 3.67
N PHE A 135 -4.59 -1.30 3.18
CA PHE A 135 -4.06 -0.10 3.79
C PHE A 135 -4.56 0.14 5.21
N THR A 136 -5.77 -0.33 5.51
CA THR A 136 -6.32 -0.25 6.87
C THR A 136 -5.45 -0.99 7.89
N ALA A 137 -4.90 -2.17 7.57
CA ALA A 137 -3.97 -2.88 8.46
C ALA A 137 -2.71 -2.08 8.73
N TYR A 138 -2.18 -1.42 7.70
CA TYR A 138 -1.01 -0.56 7.82
C TYR A 138 -1.25 0.61 8.79
N MET A 139 -2.39 1.29 8.65
CA MET A 139 -2.79 2.40 9.54
C MET A 139 -2.97 1.91 10.98
N LEU A 140 -3.62 0.76 11.18
CA LEU A 140 -3.80 0.16 12.51
C LEU A 140 -2.47 -0.24 13.13
N TYR A 141 -1.53 -0.77 12.34
CA TYR A 141 -0.20 -1.09 12.83
C TYR A 141 0.59 0.15 13.26
N MET A 142 0.51 1.24 12.49
CA MET A 142 1.12 2.51 12.90
C MET A 142 0.52 3.05 14.21
N MET A 143 -0.80 2.94 14.38
CA MET A 143 -1.46 3.33 15.63
C MET A 143 -1.03 2.45 16.79
N TYR A 144 -0.96 1.14 16.60
CA TYR A 144 -0.47 0.17 17.57
C TYR A 144 0.96 0.51 18.04
N PHE A 145 1.87 0.70 17.08
CA PHE A 145 3.27 1.00 17.42
C PHE A 145 3.44 2.36 18.09
N SER A 146 2.56 3.30 17.79
CA SER A 146 2.61 4.66 18.35
C SER A 146 2.12 4.75 19.80
N GLU A 147 1.48 3.71 20.35
CA GLU A 147 0.92 3.76 21.72
C GLU A 147 1.96 4.11 22.79
N GLY A 148 1.54 4.88 23.80
CA GLY A 148 2.36 5.33 24.91
C GLY A 148 2.21 6.84 25.19
N GLU A 149 3.09 7.38 26.02
CA GLU A 149 3.04 8.76 26.50
C GLU A 149 3.06 9.80 25.35
N PHE A 150 3.86 9.56 24.30
CA PHE A 150 4.03 10.46 23.15
C PHE A 150 3.29 9.96 21.90
N LYS A 151 2.10 9.39 22.06
CA LYS A 151 1.35 8.73 20.96
C LYS A 151 1.24 9.56 19.68
N THR A 152 0.84 10.83 19.79
CA THR A 152 0.68 11.71 18.62
C THR A 152 2.00 11.98 17.91
N SER A 153 3.07 12.24 18.65
CA SER A 153 4.39 12.51 18.09
C SER A 153 4.98 11.25 17.45
N HIS A 154 4.82 10.10 18.09
CA HIS A 154 5.26 8.82 17.51
C HIS A 154 4.48 8.47 16.24
N TYR A 155 3.18 8.74 16.20
CA TYR A 155 2.38 8.56 15.00
C TYR A 155 2.84 9.49 13.86
N ALA A 156 3.21 10.73 14.18
CA ALA A 156 3.78 11.66 13.20
C ALA A 156 5.12 11.13 12.61
N ILE A 157 5.97 10.52 13.42
CA ILE A 157 7.21 9.86 12.93
C ILE A 157 6.85 8.67 12.02
N CYS A 158 5.87 7.85 12.40
CA CYS A 158 5.40 6.75 11.55
C CYS A 158 4.89 7.25 10.19
N THR A 159 4.15 8.38 10.14
CA THR A 159 3.68 8.97 8.88
C THR A 159 4.82 9.51 8.01
N ALA A 160 5.92 9.96 8.61
CA ALA A 160 7.12 10.31 7.86
C ALA A 160 7.77 9.08 7.17
N PHE A 161 7.86 7.94 7.86
CA PHE A 161 8.30 6.69 7.25
C PHE A 161 7.32 6.19 6.18
N MET A 162 6.02 6.37 6.37
CA MET A 162 5.01 6.11 5.35
C MET A 162 5.24 6.96 4.09
N ALA A 163 5.53 8.23 4.22
CA ALA A 163 5.84 9.10 3.09
C ALA A 163 7.11 8.62 2.36
N LEU A 164 8.17 8.29 3.11
CA LEU A 164 9.42 7.75 2.57
C LEU A 164 9.20 6.45 1.78
N SER A 165 8.34 5.55 2.27
CA SER A 165 8.02 4.29 1.59
C SER A 165 7.39 4.48 0.21
N MET A 166 6.71 5.61 -0.01
CA MET A 166 6.12 5.96 -1.31
C MET A 166 7.07 6.77 -2.19
N MET A 167 7.88 7.65 -1.57
CA MET A 167 8.78 8.54 -2.32
C MET A 167 9.96 7.78 -2.92
N ILE A 168 10.63 6.92 -2.14
CA ILE A 168 11.85 6.24 -2.59
C ILE A 168 11.57 5.34 -3.81
N PRO A 169 10.61 4.38 -3.78
CA PRO A 169 10.29 3.59 -4.97
C PRO A 169 9.79 4.46 -6.12
N GLY A 170 9.01 5.49 -5.80
CA GLY A 170 8.47 6.41 -6.79
C GLY A 170 9.51 7.17 -7.61
N MET A 171 10.69 7.43 -7.04
CA MET A 171 11.81 8.08 -7.76
C MET A 171 12.40 7.18 -8.85
N PHE A 172 12.39 5.87 -8.64
CA PHE A 172 13.01 4.91 -9.55
C PHE A 172 12.00 4.24 -10.49
N ALA A 173 10.70 4.30 -10.19
CA ALA A 173 9.65 3.60 -10.94
C ALA A 173 9.68 3.90 -12.44
N GLY A 174 9.82 5.18 -12.84
CA GLY A 174 9.89 5.58 -14.24
C GLY A 174 11.11 5.02 -14.96
N TYR A 175 12.30 5.16 -14.38
CA TYR A 175 13.54 4.63 -14.95
C TYR A 175 13.50 3.11 -15.14
N ILE A 176 12.94 2.40 -14.16
CA ILE A 176 12.79 0.95 -14.26
C ILE A 176 11.81 0.59 -15.37
N GLN A 177 10.66 1.26 -15.43
CA GLN A 177 9.64 1.01 -16.45
C GLN A 177 10.16 1.30 -17.87
N GLU A 178 10.92 2.39 -18.07
CA GLU A 178 11.56 2.70 -19.37
C GLU A 178 12.56 1.61 -19.80
N ALA A 179 13.26 1.00 -18.84
CA ALA A 179 14.27 -0.03 -19.13
C ALA A 179 13.66 -1.39 -19.45
N ILE A 180 12.55 -1.79 -18.81
CA ILE A 180 11.99 -3.15 -18.91
C ILE A 180 10.59 -3.23 -19.52
N GLY A 181 9.92 -2.08 -19.75
CA GLY A 181 8.54 -2.04 -20.24
C GLY A 181 7.48 -2.30 -19.18
N TYR A 182 6.19 -2.09 -19.52
CA TYR A 182 5.08 -2.18 -18.56
C TYR A 182 4.84 -3.61 -18.06
N THR A 183 4.87 -4.61 -18.94
CA THR A 183 4.59 -5.99 -18.57
C THR A 183 5.58 -6.51 -17.53
N ASP A 184 6.88 -6.35 -17.80
CA ASP A 184 7.93 -6.81 -16.89
C ASP A 184 7.97 -5.96 -15.62
N PHE A 185 7.60 -4.67 -15.71
CA PHE A 185 7.45 -3.81 -14.53
C PHE A 185 6.36 -4.33 -13.59
N PHE A 186 5.18 -4.73 -14.08
CA PHE A 186 4.14 -5.28 -13.21
C PHE A 186 4.50 -6.66 -12.66
N TRP A 187 5.32 -7.46 -13.37
CA TRP A 187 5.91 -8.67 -12.79
C TRP A 187 6.90 -8.35 -11.68
N LEU A 188 7.69 -7.29 -11.83
CA LEU A 188 8.56 -6.79 -10.76
C LEU A 188 7.74 -6.37 -9.52
N VAL A 189 6.60 -5.70 -9.71
CA VAL A 189 5.67 -5.37 -8.62
C VAL A 189 5.23 -6.64 -7.90
N MET A 190 4.90 -7.72 -8.63
CA MET A 190 4.55 -9.00 -8.00
C MET A 190 5.71 -9.62 -7.21
N ILE A 191 6.94 -9.49 -7.67
CA ILE A 191 8.11 -9.92 -6.90
C ILE A 191 8.24 -9.08 -5.62
N CYS A 192 7.99 -7.77 -5.68
CA CYS A 192 7.98 -6.90 -4.51
C CYS A 192 6.90 -7.29 -3.48
N CYS A 193 5.79 -7.93 -3.88
CA CYS A 193 4.79 -8.46 -2.95
C CYS A 193 5.38 -9.47 -1.96
N PHE A 194 6.46 -10.16 -2.33
CA PHE A 194 7.16 -11.05 -1.42
C PHE A 194 7.75 -10.29 -0.22
N ALA A 195 8.24 -9.07 -0.42
CA ALA A 195 8.71 -8.23 0.67
C ALA A 195 7.60 -7.92 1.69
N THR A 196 6.38 -7.62 1.21
CA THR A 196 5.19 -7.42 2.07
C THR A 196 4.89 -8.65 2.93
N VAL A 197 4.94 -9.86 2.33
CA VAL A 197 4.72 -11.11 3.07
C VAL A 197 5.78 -11.31 4.14
N VAL A 198 7.05 -11.12 3.80
CA VAL A 198 8.17 -11.29 4.74
C VAL A 198 8.05 -10.35 5.93
N VAL A 199 7.82 -9.05 5.70
CA VAL A 199 7.70 -8.10 6.82
C VAL A 199 6.45 -8.34 7.66
N THR A 200 5.37 -8.84 7.05
CA THR A 200 4.15 -9.22 7.77
C THR A 200 4.40 -10.39 8.72
N ILE A 201 5.19 -11.40 8.33
CA ILE A 201 5.59 -12.52 9.20
C ILE A 201 6.28 -12.01 10.48
N PHE A 202 7.21 -11.07 10.31
CA PHE A 202 7.95 -10.54 11.46
C PHE A 202 7.09 -9.61 12.32
N ALA A 203 6.24 -8.77 11.69
CA ALA A 203 5.34 -7.88 12.41
C ALA A 203 4.30 -8.64 13.24
N ASP A 204 3.68 -9.70 12.66
CA ASP A 204 2.68 -10.54 13.33
C ASP A 204 3.16 -11.10 14.67
N ARG A 205 4.44 -11.48 14.75
CA ARG A 205 5.04 -12.02 15.98
C ARG A 205 5.08 -11.02 17.15
N ARG A 206 4.97 -9.74 16.86
CA ARG A 206 5.06 -8.64 17.84
C ARG A 206 3.73 -7.99 18.17
N ILE A 207 2.68 -8.26 17.39
CA ILE A 207 1.35 -7.70 17.59
C ILE A 207 0.65 -8.44 18.74
N ASP A 208 0.09 -7.67 19.68
CA ASP A 208 -0.75 -8.21 20.75
C ASP A 208 -2.01 -8.85 20.13
N PRO A 209 -2.35 -10.11 20.48
CA PRO A 209 -3.51 -10.81 19.97
C PRO A 209 -4.86 -10.14 20.25
N GLU A 210 -4.95 -9.33 21.31
CA GLU A 210 -6.20 -8.67 21.72
C GLU A 210 -6.33 -7.25 21.15
N TYR A 211 -5.26 -6.69 20.56
CA TYR A 211 -5.29 -5.33 20.03
C TYR A 211 -6.30 -5.16 18.87
N GLY A 212 -7.14 -4.15 19.00
CA GLY A 212 -8.14 -3.78 17.99
C GLY A 212 -9.43 -4.58 17.99
N LYS A 213 -9.60 -5.55 18.90
CA LYS A 213 -10.88 -6.22 19.09
C LYS A 213 -11.85 -5.34 19.89
N LYS A 214 -13.10 -5.34 19.46
CA LYS A 214 -14.25 -4.80 20.21
C LYS A 214 -15.15 -5.94 20.66
#